data_c73e680ffe540a0b44634f9e8bc1102b
#
_entry.id   c73e680ffe540a0b44634f9e8bc1102b
#
_cell.length_a   1.000
_cell.length_b   1.000
_cell.length_c   1.000
_cell.angle_alpha   90.00
_cell.angle_beta   90.00
_cell.angle_gamma   90.00
#
_symmetry.space_group_name_H-M   'P 1'
#
loop_
_entity.id
_entity.type
_entity.pdbx_description
1 polymer ?
#
loop_
_entity_poly.entity_id
_entity_poly.type
_entity_poly.pdbx_seq_one_letter_code
_entity_poly.pdbx_strand_id
1 'polypeptide(L)'
;MDLELTKAVGVSNYGAKQLEEAQALLGDIPLAANQIKYSMLDRKAEKDGLVSLAADMDVALVAYSPLEGGKLTANGATKDPNNEKLGQLLKVLEFIGVVNGGKTVTQVALNYIVQKGLIPIPGCKGVAQAEEHAGVLGWDLDENEMAVIAEKLSALDL
;
A
#
# COMPACT_ATOMS: atom_id res chain seq x y z
N MET A 1 -24.46 17.58 -2.74
CA MET A 1 -25.05 16.71 -1.69
C MET A 1 -26.45 17.15 -1.26
N ASP A 2 -27.06 18.02 -2.01
CA ASP A 2 -28.36 18.61 -1.66
C ASP A 2 -29.54 17.61 -1.56
N LEU A 3 -29.34 16.38 -2.06
CA LEU A 3 -30.34 15.30 -1.97
C LEU A 3 -30.02 14.28 -0.87
N GLU A 4 -28.98 14.50 -0.07
CA GLU A 4 -28.52 13.58 1.00
C GLU A 4 -28.32 12.12 0.57
N LEU A 5 -27.99 11.89 -0.72
CA LEU A 5 -27.82 10.55 -1.29
C LEU A 5 -26.49 9.89 -0.91
N THR A 6 -25.49 10.68 -0.50
CA THR A 6 -24.18 10.19 -0.06
C THR A 6 -23.61 11.11 1.03
N LYS A 7 -22.76 10.53 1.90
CA LYS A 7 -22.07 11.28 2.97
C LYS A 7 -20.65 11.71 2.56
N ALA A 8 -20.07 11.06 1.58
CA ALA A 8 -18.71 11.31 1.12
C ALA A 8 -18.57 11.04 -0.38
N VAL A 9 -17.63 11.70 -1.01
CA VAL A 9 -17.28 11.53 -2.43
C VAL A 9 -15.83 11.09 -2.52
N GLY A 10 -15.53 10.13 -3.38
CA GLY A 10 -14.18 9.66 -3.67
C GLY A 10 -13.98 9.46 -5.15
N VAL A 11 -12.70 9.34 -5.56
CA VAL A 11 -12.28 9.07 -6.94
C VAL A 11 -11.42 7.81 -7.00
N SER A 12 -11.08 7.39 -8.22
CA SER A 12 -10.19 6.24 -8.41
C SER A 12 -9.23 6.51 -9.57
N ASN A 13 -7.95 6.18 -9.34
CA ASN A 13 -6.85 6.32 -10.30
C ASN A 13 -6.60 7.75 -10.77
N TYR A 14 -6.88 8.73 -9.93
CA TYR A 14 -6.53 10.12 -10.20
C TYR A 14 -5.07 10.38 -9.82
N GLY A 15 -4.33 11.02 -10.72
CA GLY A 15 -3.01 11.59 -10.43
C GLY A 15 -3.12 12.93 -9.70
N ALA A 16 -1.98 13.50 -9.28
CA ALA A 16 -1.94 14.72 -8.48
C ALA A 16 -2.78 15.88 -9.09
N LYS A 17 -2.55 16.20 -10.36
CA LYS A 17 -3.30 17.28 -11.04
C LYS A 17 -4.81 17.02 -11.08
N GLN A 18 -5.22 15.79 -11.36
CA GLN A 18 -6.64 15.43 -11.40
C GLN A 18 -7.30 15.50 -10.01
N LEU A 19 -6.52 15.20 -8.95
CA LEU A 19 -6.99 15.30 -7.58
C LEU A 19 -7.29 16.75 -7.21
N GLU A 20 -6.38 17.67 -7.54
CA GLU A 20 -6.56 19.12 -7.34
C GLU A 20 -7.76 19.66 -8.14
N GLU A 21 -7.87 19.28 -9.42
CA GLU A 21 -8.99 19.68 -10.28
C GLU A 21 -10.33 19.15 -9.72
N ALA A 22 -10.38 17.91 -9.24
CA ALA A 22 -11.58 17.32 -8.64
C ALA A 22 -12.00 18.08 -7.37
N GLN A 23 -11.06 18.38 -6.47
CA GLN A 23 -11.37 19.17 -5.27
C GLN A 23 -11.84 20.59 -5.61
N ALA A 24 -11.22 21.22 -6.60
CA ALA A 24 -11.64 22.55 -7.05
C ALA A 24 -13.07 22.56 -7.60
N LEU A 25 -13.49 21.50 -8.30
CA LEU A 25 -14.86 21.35 -8.80
C LEU A 25 -15.88 21.04 -7.68
N LEU A 26 -15.46 20.36 -6.62
CA LEU A 26 -16.29 20.05 -5.46
C LEU A 26 -16.51 21.28 -4.53
N GLY A 27 -15.67 22.30 -4.64
CA GLY A 27 -15.72 23.48 -3.78
C GLY A 27 -15.52 23.12 -2.31
N ASP A 28 -16.50 23.44 -1.47
CA ASP A 28 -16.46 23.19 -0.01
C ASP A 28 -16.72 21.72 0.37
N ILE A 29 -17.08 20.86 -0.59
CA ILE A 29 -17.28 19.43 -0.33
C ILE A 29 -15.92 18.74 -0.34
N PRO A 30 -15.46 18.15 0.78
CA PRO A 30 -14.14 17.50 0.81
C PRO A 30 -14.14 16.23 -0.03
N LEU A 31 -13.07 16.03 -0.80
CA LEU A 31 -12.79 14.77 -1.46
C LEU A 31 -12.26 13.80 -0.42
N ALA A 32 -13.01 12.74 -0.12
CA ALA A 32 -12.70 11.86 1.01
C ALA A 32 -11.61 10.84 0.70
N ALA A 33 -11.54 10.33 -0.54
CA ALA A 33 -10.59 9.27 -0.88
C ALA A 33 -10.25 9.25 -2.37
N ASN A 34 -9.05 8.71 -2.67
CA ASN A 34 -8.64 8.29 -4.00
C ASN A 34 -8.16 6.84 -3.95
N GLN A 35 -8.83 5.93 -4.65
CA GLN A 35 -8.41 4.53 -4.73
C GLN A 35 -7.43 4.36 -5.88
N ILE A 36 -6.20 3.93 -5.57
CA ILE A 36 -5.09 3.83 -6.53
C ILE A 36 -4.41 2.47 -6.50
N LYS A 37 -3.74 2.10 -7.58
CA LYS A 37 -2.80 0.98 -7.55
C LYS A 37 -1.57 1.38 -6.73
N TYR A 38 -1.27 0.60 -5.70
CA TYR A 38 -0.07 0.83 -4.91
C TYR A 38 0.37 -0.43 -4.17
N SER A 39 1.67 -0.69 -4.20
CA SER A 39 2.34 -1.77 -3.50
C SER A 39 3.83 -1.45 -3.33
N MET A 40 4.58 -2.28 -2.61
CA MET A 40 6.05 -2.18 -2.57
C MET A 40 6.70 -2.23 -3.97
N LEU A 41 6.09 -2.96 -4.93
CA LEU A 41 6.61 -3.12 -6.29
C LEU A 41 6.06 -2.08 -7.28
N ASP A 42 5.01 -1.35 -6.91
CA ASP A 42 4.44 -0.25 -7.70
C ASP A 42 4.30 1.00 -6.82
N ARG A 43 5.33 1.83 -6.82
CA ARG A 43 5.45 3.04 -6.02
C ARG A 43 5.36 4.31 -6.85
N LYS A 44 4.70 4.22 -8.01
CA LYS A 44 4.56 5.37 -8.92
C LYS A 44 3.93 6.58 -8.22
N ALA A 45 2.92 6.36 -7.37
CA ALA A 45 2.25 7.43 -6.64
C ALA A 45 3.17 8.20 -5.66
N GLU A 46 4.21 7.56 -5.11
CA GLU A 46 5.24 8.26 -4.32
C GLU A 46 6.12 9.13 -5.23
N LYS A 47 6.61 8.54 -6.32
CA LYS A 47 7.52 9.20 -7.27
C LYS A 47 6.87 10.40 -7.96
N ASP A 48 5.57 10.34 -8.21
CA ASP A 48 4.78 11.39 -8.86
C ASP A 48 4.26 12.46 -7.87
N GLY A 49 4.58 12.33 -6.57
CA GLY A 49 4.17 13.28 -5.53
C GLY A 49 2.71 13.16 -5.09
N LEU A 50 1.94 12.18 -5.62
CA LEU A 50 0.53 12.01 -5.27
C LEU A 50 0.32 11.68 -3.79
N VAL A 51 1.22 10.88 -3.18
CA VAL A 51 1.12 10.51 -1.76
C VAL A 51 1.22 11.75 -0.87
N SER A 52 2.21 12.61 -1.12
CA SER A 52 2.38 13.86 -0.34
C SER A 52 1.21 14.80 -0.54
N LEU A 53 0.78 15.01 -1.79
CA LEU A 53 -0.35 15.89 -2.09
C LEU A 53 -1.66 15.41 -1.42
N ALA A 54 -1.94 14.10 -1.46
CA ALA A 54 -3.13 13.54 -0.83
C ALA A 54 -3.13 13.74 0.69
N ALA A 55 -1.95 13.60 1.33
CA ALA A 55 -1.79 13.90 2.75
C ALA A 55 -2.03 15.38 3.06
N ASP A 56 -1.48 16.29 2.26
CA ASP A 56 -1.67 17.75 2.41
C ASP A 56 -3.16 18.17 2.22
N MET A 57 -3.88 17.43 1.39
CA MET A 57 -5.31 17.66 1.12
C MET A 57 -6.26 16.90 2.05
N ASP A 58 -5.75 16.13 3.01
CA ASP A 58 -6.55 15.22 3.87
C ASP A 58 -7.40 14.21 3.06
N VAL A 59 -6.86 13.74 1.92
CA VAL A 59 -7.50 12.73 1.06
C VAL A 59 -6.93 11.36 1.35
N ALA A 60 -7.76 10.42 1.80
CA ALA A 60 -7.33 9.06 2.07
C ALA A 60 -6.94 8.31 0.76
N LEU A 61 -5.73 7.75 0.73
CA LEU A 61 -5.32 6.86 -0.36
C LEU A 61 -5.64 5.41 -0.03
N VAL A 62 -6.45 4.78 -0.88
CA VAL A 62 -6.84 3.37 -0.76
C VAL A 62 -6.07 2.55 -1.78
N ALA A 63 -5.18 1.68 -1.30
CA ALA A 63 -4.25 0.92 -2.13
C ALA A 63 -4.86 -0.41 -2.59
N TYR A 64 -5.26 -0.51 -3.87
CA TYR A 64 -5.65 -1.79 -4.44
C TYR A 64 -4.44 -2.55 -5.01
N SER A 65 -4.57 -3.88 -5.16
CA SER A 65 -3.48 -4.80 -5.54
C SER A 65 -2.23 -4.69 -4.64
N PRO A 66 -2.35 -4.53 -3.33
CA PRO A 66 -1.23 -4.24 -2.43
C PRO A 66 -0.21 -5.37 -2.36
N LEU A 67 -0.58 -6.58 -2.76
CA LEU A 67 0.27 -7.78 -2.76
C LEU A 67 0.70 -8.23 -4.18
N GLU A 68 0.45 -7.42 -5.22
CA GLU A 68 0.84 -7.69 -6.62
C GLU A 68 0.48 -9.12 -7.09
N GLY A 69 -0.80 -9.47 -6.97
CA GLY A 69 -1.30 -10.78 -7.37
C GLY A 69 -0.72 -11.94 -6.55
N GLY A 70 -0.23 -11.66 -5.33
CA GLY A 70 0.37 -12.63 -4.42
C GLY A 70 1.90 -12.75 -4.54
N LYS A 71 2.56 -11.89 -5.29
CA LYS A 71 4.03 -11.84 -5.35
C LYS A 71 4.66 -11.44 -4.02
N LEU A 72 3.98 -10.63 -3.23
CA LEU A 72 4.41 -10.18 -1.90
C LEU A 72 3.79 -11.04 -0.78
N THR A 73 3.90 -12.35 -0.93
CA THR A 73 3.45 -13.36 0.06
C THR A 73 4.53 -14.42 0.24
N ALA A 74 4.37 -15.31 1.22
CA ALA A 74 5.27 -16.44 1.45
C ALA A 74 5.49 -17.30 0.19
N ASN A 75 4.49 -17.39 -0.68
CA ASN A 75 4.57 -18.12 -1.95
C ASN A 75 4.96 -17.21 -3.14
N GLY A 76 5.41 -16.01 -2.89
CA GLY A 76 5.68 -15.01 -3.93
C GLY A 76 6.75 -15.46 -4.94
N ALA A 77 7.79 -16.14 -4.49
CA ALA A 77 8.83 -16.68 -5.36
C ALA A 77 8.29 -17.71 -6.38
N THR A 78 7.23 -18.44 -6.04
CA THR A 78 6.59 -19.40 -6.98
C THR A 78 5.69 -18.69 -8.00
N LYS A 79 5.27 -17.46 -7.73
CA LYS A 79 4.48 -16.65 -8.67
C LYS A 79 5.32 -16.03 -9.79
N ASP A 80 6.61 -15.82 -9.51
CA ASP A 80 7.54 -15.24 -10.46
C ASP A 80 8.95 -15.88 -10.26
N PRO A 81 9.10 -17.18 -10.59
CA PRO A 81 10.27 -17.99 -10.20
C PRO A 81 11.58 -17.54 -10.85
N ASN A 82 11.51 -16.80 -11.95
CA ASN A 82 12.68 -16.28 -12.66
C ASN A 82 13.08 -14.87 -12.21
N ASN A 83 12.37 -14.30 -11.25
CA ASN A 83 12.63 -12.96 -10.75
C ASN A 83 13.52 -13.03 -9.49
N GLU A 84 14.83 -13.08 -9.71
CA GLU A 84 15.81 -13.11 -8.62
C GLU A 84 15.72 -11.88 -7.70
N LYS A 85 15.40 -10.72 -8.25
CA LYS A 85 15.21 -9.47 -7.50
C LYS A 85 14.07 -9.63 -6.49
N LEU A 86 12.92 -10.14 -6.93
CA LEU A 86 11.81 -10.44 -6.05
C LEU A 86 12.20 -11.43 -4.95
N GLY A 87 12.89 -12.51 -5.31
CA GLY A 87 13.38 -13.50 -4.33
C GLY A 87 14.28 -12.89 -3.25
N GLN A 88 15.13 -11.94 -3.62
CA GLN A 88 15.98 -11.23 -2.67
C GLN A 88 15.17 -10.29 -1.76
N LEU A 89 14.16 -9.59 -2.29
CA LEU A 89 13.26 -8.76 -1.49
C LEU A 89 12.49 -9.62 -0.48
N LEU A 90 11.88 -10.72 -0.92
CA LEU A 90 11.11 -11.61 -0.04
C LEU A 90 11.92 -12.13 1.16
N LYS A 91 13.21 -12.44 0.97
CA LYS A 91 14.11 -12.83 2.09
C LYS A 91 14.30 -11.71 3.12
N VAL A 92 14.37 -10.45 2.68
CA VAL A 92 14.44 -9.31 3.59
C VAL A 92 13.14 -9.16 4.37
N LEU A 93 11.99 -9.26 3.69
CA LEU A 93 10.68 -9.17 4.35
C LEU A 93 10.46 -10.33 5.32
N GLU A 94 10.90 -11.54 4.99
CA GLU A 94 10.85 -12.70 5.89
C GLU A 94 11.70 -12.46 7.14
N PHE A 95 12.94 -11.98 6.99
CA PHE A 95 13.80 -11.65 8.13
C PHE A 95 13.15 -10.58 9.05
N ILE A 96 12.63 -9.50 8.46
CA ILE A 96 11.92 -8.46 9.22
C ILE A 96 10.70 -9.06 9.94
N GLY A 97 9.95 -9.93 9.30
CA GLY A 97 8.83 -10.62 9.91
C GLY A 97 9.23 -11.45 11.12
N VAL A 98 10.35 -12.19 11.04
CA VAL A 98 10.87 -13.00 12.16
C VAL A 98 11.22 -12.13 13.35
N VAL A 99 11.91 -11.00 13.16
CA VAL A 99 12.31 -10.12 14.28
C VAL A 99 11.10 -9.38 14.88
N ASN A 100 10.03 -9.23 14.14
CA ASN A 100 8.75 -8.66 14.60
C ASN A 100 7.79 -9.72 15.16
N GLY A 101 8.31 -10.74 15.83
CA GLY A 101 7.49 -11.72 16.54
C GLY A 101 6.82 -12.75 15.63
N GLY A 102 7.45 -13.08 14.50
CA GLY A 102 6.96 -14.10 13.57
C GLY A 102 5.90 -13.60 12.60
N LYS A 103 5.94 -12.32 12.22
CA LYS A 103 5.05 -11.78 11.18
C LYS A 103 5.38 -12.40 9.82
N THR A 104 4.35 -12.59 9.01
CA THR A 104 4.54 -13.15 7.65
C THR A 104 5.04 -12.10 6.68
N VAL A 105 5.60 -12.52 5.55
CA VAL A 105 5.96 -11.64 4.42
C VAL A 105 4.76 -10.79 3.99
N THR A 106 3.57 -11.38 3.94
CA THR A 106 2.30 -10.70 3.63
C THR A 106 2.04 -9.55 4.61
N GLN A 107 2.19 -9.83 5.91
CA GLN A 107 1.96 -8.84 6.96
C GLN A 107 2.98 -7.70 6.91
N VAL A 108 4.26 -8.01 6.68
CA VAL A 108 5.30 -6.97 6.51
C VAL A 108 5.01 -6.11 5.28
N ALA A 109 4.64 -6.73 4.15
CA ALA A 109 4.33 -6.00 2.93
C ALA A 109 3.10 -5.08 3.07
N LEU A 110 2.07 -5.51 3.76
CA LEU A 110 0.88 -4.69 4.03
C LEU A 110 1.17 -3.60 5.07
N ASN A 111 1.95 -3.92 6.13
CA ASN A 111 2.34 -2.94 7.14
C ASN A 111 3.17 -1.80 6.54
N TYR A 112 4.09 -2.10 5.60
CA TYR A 112 4.81 -1.07 4.84
C TYR A 112 3.86 -0.04 4.20
N ILE A 113 2.74 -0.50 3.61
CA ILE A 113 1.74 0.37 2.99
C ILE A 113 1.05 1.23 4.05
N VAL A 114 0.71 0.64 5.19
CA VAL A 114 0.12 1.36 6.35
C VAL A 114 1.09 2.43 6.86
N GLN A 115 2.39 2.11 7.00
CA GLN A 115 3.41 3.07 7.44
C GLN A 115 3.64 4.21 6.44
N LYS A 116 3.27 4.02 5.18
CA LYS A 116 3.23 5.08 4.16
C LYS A 116 1.95 5.94 4.23
N GLY A 117 1.05 5.67 5.18
CA GLY A 117 -0.20 6.41 5.35
C GLY A 117 -1.32 5.99 4.40
N LEU A 118 -1.19 4.84 3.71
CA LEU A 118 -2.22 4.35 2.80
C LEU A 118 -3.03 3.21 3.44
N ILE A 119 -4.24 2.99 2.95
CA ILE A 119 -5.15 1.93 3.40
C ILE A 119 -5.09 0.76 2.41
N PRO A 120 -4.39 -0.34 2.70
CA PRO A 120 -4.34 -1.49 1.80
C PRO A 120 -5.65 -2.26 1.79
N ILE A 121 -6.11 -2.66 0.59
CA ILE A 121 -7.28 -3.50 0.39
C ILE A 121 -6.90 -4.82 -0.32
N PRO A 122 -6.26 -5.75 0.40
CA PRO A 122 -5.85 -7.03 -0.18
C PRO A 122 -7.06 -7.90 -0.50
N GLY A 123 -7.00 -8.61 -1.64
CA GLY A 123 -7.99 -9.62 -1.98
C GLY A 123 -7.94 -10.78 -0.97
N CYS A 124 -9.11 -11.22 -0.50
CA CYS A 124 -9.27 -12.29 0.47
C CYS A 124 -10.25 -13.35 -0.05
N LYS A 125 -9.86 -14.63 -0.02
CA LYS A 125 -10.67 -15.75 -0.52
C LYS A 125 -11.12 -16.72 0.58
N GLY A 126 -10.66 -16.55 1.81
CA GLY A 126 -10.98 -17.44 2.91
C GLY A 126 -10.53 -16.90 4.26
N VAL A 127 -10.98 -17.57 5.33
CA VAL A 127 -10.77 -17.15 6.73
C VAL A 127 -9.30 -16.99 7.06
N ALA A 128 -8.46 -17.96 6.72
CA ALA A 128 -7.01 -17.89 7.02
C ALA A 128 -6.32 -16.66 6.40
N GLN A 129 -6.72 -16.25 5.19
CA GLN A 129 -6.21 -15.01 4.59
C GLN A 129 -6.73 -13.77 5.31
N ALA A 130 -8.01 -13.77 5.73
CA ALA A 130 -8.57 -12.65 6.48
C ALA A 130 -7.85 -12.46 7.83
N GLU A 131 -7.59 -13.56 8.54
CA GLU A 131 -6.83 -13.55 9.80
C GLU A 131 -5.39 -13.08 9.59
N GLU A 132 -4.70 -13.58 8.54
CA GLU A 132 -3.35 -13.12 8.19
C GLU A 132 -3.33 -11.62 7.90
N HIS A 133 -4.26 -11.14 7.07
CA HIS A 133 -4.35 -9.72 6.73
C HIS A 133 -4.71 -8.85 7.94
N ALA A 134 -5.62 -9.29 8.80
CA ALA A 134 -5.97 -8.59 10.04
C ALA A 134 -4.78 -8.49 11.01
N GLY A 135 -3.87 -9.45 10.99
CA GLY A 135 -2.65 -9.45 11.79
C GLY A 135 -1.61 -8.39 11.41
N VAL A 136 -1.93 -7.53 10.42
CA VAL A 136 -1.16 -6.32 10.09
C VAL A 136 -1.32 -5.24 11.17
N LEU A 137 -2.43 -5.26 11.89
CA LEU A 137 -2.74 -4.26 12.90
C LEU A 137 -2.04 -4.57 14.25
N GLY A 138 -1.80 -3.51 15.03
CA GLY A 138 -1.27 -3.62 16.41
C GLY A 138 0.24 -3.77 16.53
N TRP A 139 0.98 -3.50 15.47
CA TRP A 139 2.43 -3.39 15.44
C TRP A 139 2.83 -2.49 14.25
N ASP A 140 4.04 -1.95 14.28
CA ASP A 140 4.54 -1.04 13.27
C ASP A 140 5.96 -1.43 12.87
N LEU A 141 6.28 -1.31 11.58
CA LEU A 141 7.67 -1.29 11.11
C LEU A 141 8.36 -0.04 11.67
N ASP A 142 9.53 -0.21 12.27
CA ASP A 142 10.29 0.93 12.74
C ASP A 142 11.02 1.67 11.59
N GLU A 143 11.60 2.83 11.90
CA GLU A 143 12.30 3.67 10.91
C GLU A 143 13.48 2.95 10.26
N ASN A 144 14.20 2.10 10.99
CA ASN A 144 15.34 1.34 10.47
C ASN A 144 14.86 0.25 9.51
N GLU A 145 13.78 -0.46 9.85
CA GLU A 145 13.19 -1.49 9.00
C GLU A 145 12.62 -0.88 7.71
N MET A 146 11.95 0.27 7.81
CA MET A 146 11.49 1.04 6.64
C MET A 146 12.66 1.48 5.76
N ALA A 147 13.77 1.92 6.36
CA ALA A 147 14.97 2.30 5.62
C ALA A 147 15.64 1.10 4.93
N VAL A 148 15.74 -0.05 5.59
CA VAL A 148 16.27 -1.30 5.01
C VAL A 148 15.43 -1.76 3.82
N ILE A 149 14.10 -1.69 3.92
CA ILE A 149 13.19 -1.99 2.81
C ILE A 149 13.42 -1.02 1.65
N ALA A 150 13.48 0.28 1.92
CA ALA A 150 13.67 1.31 0.89
C ALA A 150 15.02 1.16 0.17
N GLU A 151 16.11 0.91 0.92
CA GLU A 151 17.44 0.64 0.36
C GLU A 151 17.40 -0.61 -0.53
N LYS A 152 16.77 -1.70 -0.07
CA LYS A 152 16.65 -2.93 -0.85
C LYS A 152 15.87 -2.73 -2.13
N LEU A 153 14.73 -2.04 -2.08
CA LEU A 153 13.92 -1.71 -3.26
C LEU A 153 14.72 -0.86 -4.26
N SER A 154 15.49 0.11 -3.79
CA SER A 154 16.35 0.94 -4.63
C SER A 154 17.50 0.14 -5.25
N ALA A 155 18.22 -0.67 -4.46
CA ALA A 155 19.35 -1.48 -4.93
C ALA A 155 18.93 -2.52 -5.97
N LEU A 156 17.68 -2.97 -5.92
CA LEU A 156 17.13 -3.95 -6.87
C LEU A 156 16.45 -3.30 -8.08
N ASP A 157 16.34 -1.98 -8.09
CA ASP A 157 15.58 -1.23 -9.10
C ASP A 157 14.14 -1.79 -9.24
N LEU A 158 13.45 -1.83 -8.09
CA LEU A 158 12.06 -2.30 -7.91
C LEU A 158 11.16 -1.14 -7.51
#